data_ddb343ae613f8d1b9a3fd02a5516164d
#
_entry.id   ddb343ae613f8d1b9a3fd02a5516164d
#
_cell.length_a   1.000
_cell.length_b   1.000
_cell.length_c   1.000
_cell.angle_alpha   90.00
_cell.angle_beta   90.00
_cell.angle_gamma   90.00
#
_symmetry.space_group_name_H-M   'P 1'
#
loop_
_entity.id
_entity.type
_entity.pdbx_description
1 polymer ?
#
loop_
_entity_poly.entity_id
_entity_poly.type
_entity_poly.pdbx_seq_one_letter_code
_entity_poly.pdbx_strand_id
1 'polypeptide(L)'
;MNGVRRRVAIGTALALILVGTLAQRDARADVRIGVTVSATGPAASLGIPEKNSIALLPREAGGQKIDYIVLDDATDPTQAVKNFRKLASEDKVDAVIGSSVVPNSLAMIDIAAQTGTPMISLAAAASIVEPMDAKRAWVFKTPQNDQLMADAIAEHMARRGLRTVGLIGFADAYGESWFKTFGQAAAARKLQVVASERYARSDTSVTGQVLKVMAARPDAVLIAGAGTPAALPQSTLKSRGYRGAIYQTHGVANNDFLRVCGADCEGTYLPAGPILVGAQLPDTNPVKASALAYQSAYERAYGAGSVSTFGGHAWDAGLLLREAIPLALKAGQPGTPAFRTALRGALEQVQKLPGAHGVFNLTATDHNGLDARARVMVEIVGGRWKLVQN
;
A
#
# COMPACT_ATOMS: atom_id res chain seq x y z
N MET A 1 7.03 36.43 99.90
CA MET A 1 5.75 36.80 99.31
C MET A 1 5.87 36.47 97.81
N ASN A 2 5.25 35.46 97.44
CA ASN A 2 4.77 34.90 96.13
C ASN A 2 5.45 35.31 94.83
N GLY A 3 6.35 34.49 94.32
CA GLY A 3 6.86 34.47 93.00
C GLY A 3 6.37 33.24 92.16
N VAL A 4 5.52 33.48 91.17
CA VAL A 4 4.96 32.51 90.33
C VAL A 4 5.97 32.11 89.23
N ARG A 5 6.42 30.88 89.20
CA ARG A 5 7.27 30.35 88.14
C ARG A 5 6.39 29.94 86.97
N ARG A 6 6.49 30.63 85.82
CA ARG A 6 5.94 30.21 84.55
C ARG A 6 6.89 29.16 83.91
N ARG A 7 6.40 27.93 83.70
CA ARG A 7 7.07 26.95 82.86
C ARG A 7 6.66 27.19 81.41
N VAL A 8 7.64 27.48 80.56
CA VAL A 8 7.46 27.50 79.12
C VAL A 8 7.64 26.09 78.61
N ALA A 9 6.58 25.52 78.05
CA ALA A 9 6.64 24.24 77.37
C ALA A 9 7.01 24.52 75.92
N ILE A 10 8.19 24.06 75.48
CA ILE A 10 8.64 24.11 74.10
C ILE A 10 8.02 22.87 73.42
N GLY A 11 6.97 23.07 72.60
CA GLY A 11 6.37 22.04 71.76
C GLY A 11 7.16 21.96 70.47
N THR A 12 7.89 20.87 70.28
CA THR A 12 8.60 20.56 69.05
C THR A 12 7.58 20.02 68.02
N ALA A 13 7.14 20.85 67.08
CA ALA A 13 6.32 20.43 65.95
C ALA A 13 7.22 19.78 64.90
N LEU A 14 7.18 18.41 64.83
CA LEU A 14 7.81 17.64 63.76
C LEU A 14 6.92 17.77 62.52
N ALA A 15 7.26 18.66 61.60
CA ALA A 15 6.62 18.71 60.26
C ALA A 15 7.13 17.53 59.43
N LEU A 16 6.33 16.46 59.28
CA LEU A 16 6.54 15.44 58.27
C LEU A 16 6.30 16.08 56.87
N ILE A 17 7.38 16.42 56.20
CA ILE A 17 7.34 16.73 54.76
C ILE A 17 7.18 15.39 54.04
N LEU A 18 5.95 15.04 53.72
CA LEU A 18 5.64 13.97 52.75
C LEU A 18 6.02 14.50 51.39
N VAL A 19 7.26 14.26 50.94
CA VAL A 19 7.66 14.45 49.56
C VAL A 19 7.00 13.34 48.77
N GLY A 20 5.76 13.61 48.31
CA GLY A 20 5.11 12.83 47.29
C GLY A 20 5.93 12.98 46.01
N THR A 21 6.77 11.99 45.70
CA THR A 21 7.30 11.78 44.37
C THR A 21 6.11 11.44 43.49
N LEU A 22 5.39 12.43 43.00
CA LEU A 22 4.59 12.35 41.80
C LEU A 22 5.58 11.90 40.72
N ALA A 23 5.60 10.61 40.41
CA ALA A 23 6.20 10.14 39.19
C ALA A 23 5.54 10.96 38.07
N GLN A 24 6.19 12.03 37.64
CA GLN A 24 5.88 12.70 36.39
C GLN A 24 6.03 11.57 35.34
N ARG A 25 4.92 10.94 35.00
CA ARG A 25 4.84 10.28 33.70
C ARG A 25 5.14 11.41 32.72
N ASP A 26 6.35 11.44 32.19
CA ASP A 26 6.66 12.29 31.06
C ASP A 26 5.51 12.08 30.08
N ALA A 27 4.73 13.13 29.83
CA ALA A 27 3.69 13.12 28.83
C ALA A 27 4.43 12.99 27.49
N ARG A 28 4.74 11.75 27.12
CA ARG A 28 5.36 11.48 25.84
C ARG A 28 4.40 11.97 24.78
N ALA A 29 4.92 12.71 23.81
CA ALA A 29 4.14 13.15 22.67
C ALA A 29 3.56 11.95 21.91
N ASP A 30 2.30 12.03 21.49
CA ASP A 30 1.68 10.99 20.67
C ASP A 30 2.45 10.81 19.37
N VAL A 31 2.53 9.57 18.87
CA VAL A 31 3.07 9.30 17.52
C VAL A 31 2.05 9.80 16.51
N ARG A 32 2.47 10.64 15.59
CA ARG A 32 1.60 11.17 14.53
C ARG A 32 1.95 10.54 13.19
N ILE A 33 0.97 9.93 12.54
CA ILE A 33 1.10 9.35 11.21
C ILE A 33 0.26 10.14 10.22
N GLY A 34 0.93 10.78 9.29
CA GLY A 34 0.26 11.41 8.15
C GLY A 34 -0.19 10.37 7.14
N VAL A 35 -1.30 10.63 6.47
CA VAL A 35 -1.82 9.78 5.40
C VAL A 35 -2.23 10.68 4.24
N THR A 36 -1.75 10.38 3.04
CA THR A 36 -2.26 11.01 1.81
C THR A 36 -2.63 9.92 0.83
N VAL A 37 -3.91 9.87 0.43
CA VAL A 37 -4.49 8.84 -0.43
C VAL A 37 -5.41 9.46 -1.46
N SER A 38 -5.58 8.80 -2.60
CA SER A 38 -6.46 9.27 -3.70
C SER A 38 -7.92 8.90 -3.40
N ALA A 39 -8.52 9.50 -2.36
CA ALA A 39 -9.91 9.21 -1.97
C ALA A 39 -10.95 9.80 -2.95
N THR A 40 -10.51 10.73 -3.82
CA THR A 40 -11.30 11.26 -4.95
C THR A 40 -10.50 11.20 -6.25
N GLY A 41 -11.13 11.58 -7.37
CA GLY A 41 -10.51 11.51 -8.69
C GLY A 41 -10.50 10.11 -9.32
N PRO A 42 -9.75 9.91 -10.41
CA PRO A 42 -9.75 8.64 -11.18
C PRO A 42 -9.29 7.42 -10.41
N ALA A 43 -8.56 7.58 -9.29
CA ALA A 43 -8.10 6.48 -8.45
C ALA A 43 -8.92 6.31 -7.14
N ALA A 44 -10.12 6.90 -7.06
CA ALA A 44 -10.93 6.81 -5.85
C ALA A 44 -11.24 5.37 -5.41
N SER A 45 -11.38 4.44 -6.36
CA SER A 45 -11.57 3.01 -6.06
C SER A 45 -10.37 2.33 -5.40
N LEU A 46 -9.20 2.99 -5.38
CA LEU A 46 -8.02 2.60 -4.63
C LEU A 46 -7.98 3.31 -3.26
N GLY A 47 -8.08 4.63 -3.27
CA GLY A 47 -7.90 5.45 -2.07
C GLY A 47 -9.01 5.34 -1.04
N ILE A 48 -10.25 5.08 -1.45
CA ILE A 48 -11.37 4.89 -0.50
C ILE A 48 -11.13 3.68 0.42
N PRO A 49 -10.86 2.45 -0.10
CA PRO A 49 -10.56 1.33 0.78
C PRO A 49 -9.27 1.49 1.58
N GLU A 50 -8.26 2.21 1.08
CA GLU A 50 -7.06 2.56 1.84
C GLU A 50 -7.43 3.44 3.04
N LYS A 51 -8.17 4.54 2.83
CA LYS A 51 -8.69 5.41 3.89
C LYS A 51 -9.52 4.64 4.92
N ASN A 52 -10.38 3.75 4.47
CA ASN A 52 -11.20 2.89 5.32
C ASN A 52 -10.33 2.00 6.21
N SER A 53 -9.27 1.42 5.67
CA SER A 53 -8.35 0.57 6.43
C SER A 53 -7.54 1.36 7.46
N ILE A 54 -7.14 2.60 7.17
CA ILE A 54 -6.49 3.48 8.16
C ILE A 54 -7.40 3.70 9.38
N ALA A 55 -8.71 3.79 9.19
CA ALA A 55 -9.65 3.94 10.31
C ALA A 55 -9.72 2.71 11.23
N LEU A 56 -9.30 1.54 10.73
CA LEU A 56 -9.28 0.27 11.48
C LEU A 56 -7.93 -0.02 12.14
N LEU A 57 -6.89 0.76 11.86
CA LEU A 57 -5.57 0.54 12.40
C LEU A 57 -5.53 0.75 13.92
N PRO A 58 -4.64 0.04 14.63
CA PRO A 58 -4.43 0.24 16.06
C PRO A 58 -4.08 1.70 16.38
N ARG A 59 -4.63 2.22 17.46
CA ARG A 59 -4.38 3.57 17.96
C ARG A 59 -3.30 3.62 19.05
N GLU A 60 -2.55 2.51 19.20
CA GLU A 60 -1.47 2.40 20.18
C GLU A 60 -0.40 1.42 19.68
N ALA A 61 0.87 1.75 19.93
CA ALA A 61 2.00 0.85 19.76
C ALA A 61 3.11 1.20 20.78
N GLY A 62 3.68 0.17 21.41
CA GLY A 62 4.73 0.35 22.41
C GLY A 62 4.32 1.19 23.64
N GLY A 63 3.03 1.16 23.99
CA GLY A 63 2.46 1.98 25.08
C GLY A 63 2.32 3.46 24.72
N GLN A 64 2.46 3.82 23.43
CA GLN A 64 2.33 5.16 22.91
C GLN A 64 1.10 5.26 22.01
N LYS A 65 0.29 6.31 22.21
CA LYS A 65 -0.86 6.59 21.36
C LYS A 65 -0.43 6.95 19.94
N ILE A 66 -1.23 6.56 18.96
CA ILE A 66 -1.03 6.88 17.54
C ILE A 66 -2.20 7.70 17.02
N ASP A 67 -1.92 8.88 16.48
CA ASP A 67 -2.89 9.72 15.76
C ASP A 67 -2.64 9.65 14.25
N TYR A 68 -3.70 9.43 13.47
CA TYR A 68 -3.67 9.41 12.01
C TYR A 68 -4.32 10.68 11.45
N ILE A 69 -3.60 11.43 10.63
CA ILE A 69 -4.07 12.65 9.96
C ILE A 69 -4.23 12.31 8.47
N VAL A 70 -5.47 12.24 7.98
CA VAL A 70 -5.78 11.77 6.63
C VAL A 70 -6.13 12.94 5.71
N LEU A 71 -5.43 13.05 4.59
CA LEU A 71 -5.63 14.03 3.53
C LEU A 71 -5.91 13.31 2.21
N ASP A 72 -6.78 13.92 1.39
CA ASP A 72 -7.06 13.47 0.03
C ASP A 72 -6.10 14.16 -0.95
N ASP A 73 -5.47 13.42 -1.84
CA ASP A 73 -4.63 13.97 -2.91
C ASP A 73 -5.37 14.07 -4.25
N ALA A 74 -6.62 13.66 -4.31
CA ALA A 74 -7.48 13.73 -5.49
C ALA A 74 -6.87 13.09 -6.76
N THR A 75 -5.95 12.15 -6.61
CA THR A 75 -5.16 11.53 -7.71
C THR A 75 -4.23 12.55 -8.40
N ASP A 76 -3.89 13.66 -7.76
CA ASP A 76 -3.05 14.74 -8.30
C ASP A 76 -1.67 14.75 -7.63
N PRO A 77 -0.54 14.63 -8.40
CA PRO A 77 0.81 14.63 -7.82
C PRO A 77 1.17 15.94 -7.12
N THR A 78 0.65 17.07 -7.61
CA THR A 78 0.90 18.38 -6.98
C THR A 78 0.23 18.48 -5.62
N GLN A 79 -1.02 17.97 -5.53
CA GLN A 79 -1.74 17.92 -4.26
C GLN A 79 -1.08 16.94 -3.28
N ALA A 80 -0.59 15.78 -3.76
CA ALA A 80 0.15 14.82 -2.93
C ALA A 80 1.40 15.46 -2.30
N VAL A 81 2.17 16.21 -3.10
CA VAL A 81 3.35 16.97 -2.60
C VAL A 81 2.95 18.03 -1.57
N LYS A 82 1.87 18.79 -1.82
CA LYS A 82 1.35 19.79 -0.85
C LYS A 82 0.93 19.12 0.46
N ASN A 83 0.21 18.00 0.37
CA ASN A 83 -0.22 17.23 1.53
C ASN A 83 0.99 16.75 2.33
N PHE A 84 2.00 16.15 1.67
CA PHE A 84 3.20 15.68 2.37
C PHE A 84 3.93 16.82 3.08
N ARG A 85 4.12 17.98 2.41
CA ARG A 85 4.74 19.15 3.01
C ARG A 85 3.97 19.64 4.25
N LYS A 86 2.64 19.74 4.15
CA LYS A 86 1.79 20.10 5.29
C LYS A 86 1.96 19.11 6.44
N LEU A 87 1.82 17.82 6.18
CA LEU A 87 1.95 16.77 7.18
C LEU A 87 3.32 16.80 7.88
N ALA A 88 4.42 16.95 7.11
CA ALA A 88 5.77 16.93 7.66
C ALA A 88 6.16 18.23 8.41
N SER A 89 5.75 19.41 7.88
CA SER A 89 6.22 20.70 8.36
C SER A 89 5.27 21.36 9.37
N GLU A 90 3.95 21.28 9.14
CA GLU A 90 2.93 21.91 9.98
C GLU A 90 2.42 20.94 11.05
N ASP A 91 1.98 19.75 10.61
CA ASP A 91 1.42 18.72 11.51
C ASP A 91 2.53 17.92 12.23
N LYS A 92 3.80 18.03 11.77
CA LYS A 92 5.00 17.39 12.37
C LYS A 92 4.85 15.91 12.59
N VAL A 93 4.35 15.22 11.56
CA VAL A 93 4.15 13.77 11.62
C VAL A 93 5.48 13.00 11.66
N ASP A 94 5.46 11.82 12.24
CA ASP A 94 6.63 10.95 12.40
C ASP A 94 6.86 10.04 11.19
N ALA A 95 5.80 9.73 10.44
CA ALA A 95 5.85 9.03 9.16
C ALA A 95 4.64 9.41 8.29
N VAL A 96 4.71 9.12 6.98
CA VAL A 96 3.59 9.29 6.04
C VAL A 96 3.27 7.96 5.37
N ILE A 97 1.98 7.59 5.34
CA ILE A 97 1.45 6.49 4.53
C ILE A 97 0.84 7.09 3.25
N GLY A 98 1.18 6.54 2.10
CA GLY A 98 0.64 6.96 0.80
C GLY A 98 1.73 7.26 -0.24
N SER A 99 1.37 7.65 -1.44
CA SER A 99 0.03 7.78 -2.01
C SER A 99 -0.45 6.47 -2.63
N SER A 100 -1.70 6.47 -3.08
CA SER A 100 -2.37 5.33 -3.74
C SER A 100 -1.81 5.03 -5.14
N VAL A 101 -1.21 6.00 -5.82
CA VAL A 101 -0.79 5.89 -7.22
C VAL A 101 0.68 6.23 -7.44
N VAL A 102 1.27 5.61 -8.46
CA VAL A 102 2.70 5.71 -8.76
C VAL A 102 3.15 7.15 -9.04
N PRO A 103 2.48 7.95 -9.88
CA PRO A 103 2.91 9.33 -10.12
C PRO A 103 3.00 10.17 -8.83
N ASN A 104 2.00 10.05 -7.96
CA ASN A 104 1.96 10.78 -6.69
C ASN A 104 3.08 10.33 -5.75
N SER A 105 3.27 9.01 -5.61
CA SER A 105 4.33 8.44 -4.75
C SER A 105 5.72 8.86 -5.21
N LEU A 106 5.99 8.85 -6.52
CA LEU A 106 7.27 9.31 -7.08
C LEU A 106 7.52 10.79 -6.80
N ALA A 107 6.48 11.63 -6.92
CA ALA A 107 6.58 13.06 -6.65
C ALA A 107 6.91 13.39 -5.18
N MET A 108 6.57 12.51 -4.25
CA MET A 108 6.79 12.70 -2.81
C MET A 108 8.17 12.25 -2.31
N ILE A 109 8.95 11.47 -3.09
CA ILE A 109 10.25 10.92 -2.67
C ILE A 109 11.22 12.02 -2.19
N ASP A 110 11.33 13.09 -2.96
CA ASP A 110 12.22 14.20 -2.63
C ASP A 110 11.82 14.88 -1.32
N ILE A 111 10.53 14.99 -1.04
CA ILE A 111 10.04 15.63 0.17
C ILE A 111 10.29 14.73 1.39
N ALA A 112 10.11 13.42 1.26
CA ALA A 112 10.43 12.46 2.32
C ALA A 112 11.89 12.59 2.76
N ALA A 113 12.82 12.65 1.80
CA ALA A 113 14.25 12.81 2.06
C ALA A 113 14.58 14.20 2.64
N GLN A 114 14.03 15.29 2.07
CA GLN A 114 14.28 16.67 2.52
C GLN A 114 13.82 16.91 3.95
N THR A 115 12.69 16.32 4.33
CA THR A 115 12.11 16.50 5.68
C THR A 115 12.60 15.44 6.67
N GLY A 116 13.33 14.41 6.20
CA GLY A 116 13.72 13.28 7.03
C GLY A 116 12.50 12.57 7.64
N THR A 117 11.42 12.44 6.87
CA THR A 117 10.17 11.80 7.30
C THR A 117 9.98 10.50 6.53
N PRO A 118 10.00 9.33 7.18
CA PRO A 118 9.76 8.05 6.52
C PRO A 118 8.41 8.02 5.80
N MET A 119 8.39 7.48 4.58
CA MET A 119 7.19 7.30 3.77
C MET A 119 6.96 5.81 3.51
N ILE A 120 5.72 5.34 3.66
CA ILE A 120 5.30 4.00 3.23
C ILE A 120 4.30 4.16 2.10
N SER A 121 4.75 4.00 0.86
CA SER A 121 3.92 4.11 -0.33
C SER A 121 2.94 2.94 -0.46
N LEU A 122 1.74 3.22 -0.95
CA LEU A 122 0.70 2.25 -1.29
C LEU A 122 0.64 1.96 -2.80
N ALA A 123 1.65 2.39 -3.56
CA ALA A 123 1.76 2.23 -5.01
C ALA A 123 2.85 1.19 -5.39
N ALA A 124 2.68 0.55 -6.56
CA ALA A 124 3.35 -0.71 -6.86
C ALA A 124 4.72 -0.60 -7.54
N ALA A 125 5.01 0.48 -8.31
CA ALA A 125 6.21 0.54 -9.14
C ALA A 125 7.50 0.37 -8.33
N ALA A 126 8.41 -0.48 -8.82
CA ALA A 126 9.71 -0.70 -8.20
C ALA A 126 10.54 0.59 -8.09
N SER A 127 10.41 1.50 -9.05
CA SER A 127 11.11 2.80 -9.08
C SER A 127 10.83 3.70 -7.88
N ILE A 128 9.82 3.40 -7.06
CA ILE A 128 9.53 4.12 -5.82
C ILE A 128 10.62 3.85 -4.77
N VAL A 129 11.14 2.62 -4.72
CA VAL A 129 12.15 2.18 -3.74
C VAL A 129 13.46 1.74 -4.40
N GLU A 130 13.51 1.62 -5.73
CA GLU A 130 14.67 1.13 -6.49
C GLU A 130 15.09 2.10 -7.62
N PRO A 131 16.40 2.18 -7.95
CA PRO A 131 17.49 1.64 -7.16
C PRO A 131 17.63 2.37 -5.83
N MET A 132 18.13 1.70 -4.78
CA MET A 132 18.35 2.33 -3.49
C MET A 132 19.35 3.50 -3.63
N ASP A 133 18.97 4.66 -3.10
CA ASP A 133 19.78 5.88 -3.05
C ASP A 133 19.46 6.68 -1.76
N ALA A 134 20.14 7.79 -1.56
CA ALA A 134 19.96 8.62 -0.36
C ALA A 134 18.51 9.16 -0.18
N LYS A 135 17.74 9.31 -1.27
CA LYS A 135 16.35 9.76 -1.20
C LYS A 135 15.42 8.59 -0.89
N ARG A 136 15.58 7.47 -1.60
CA ARG A 136 14.78 6.25 -1.42
C ARG A 136 15.05 5.55 -0.09
N ALA A 137 16.17 5.85 0.56
CA ALA A 137 16.41 5.41 1.93
C ALA A 137 15.34 5.88 2.93
N TRP A 138 14.50 6.87 2.58
CA TRP A 138 13.37 7.33 3.37
C TRP A 138 12.02 6.77 2.91
N VAL A 139 12.01 5.90 1.90
CA VAL A 139 10.78 5.43 1.25
C VAL A 139 10.68 3.91 1.30
N PHE A 140 9.59 3.41 1.83
CA PHE A 140 9.17 2.01 1.86
C PHE A 140 7.91 1.85 1.02
N LYS A 141 7.50 0.61 0.73
CA LYS A 141 6.20 0.34 0.11
C LYS A 141 5.65 -1.03 0.48
N THR A 142 4.33 -1.15 0.50
CA THR A 142 3.65 -2.41 0.81
C THR A 142 3.15 -3.19 -0.41
N PRO A 143 2.81 -2.58 -1.58
CA PRO A 143 2.46 -3.36 -2.75
C PRO A 143 3.65 -4.15 -3.33
N GLN A 144 3.34 -5.27 -3.94
CA GLN A 144 4.31 -6.08 -4.66
C GLN A 144 4.99 -5.29 -5.78
N ASN A 145 6.25 -5.59 -6.07
CA ASN A 145 6.94 -5.03 -7.22
C ASN A 145 6.32 -5.49 -8.54
N ASP A 146 6.24 -4.60 -9.52
CA ASP A 146 5.72 -4.89 -10.85
C ASP A 146 6.40 -6.11 -11.49
N GLN A 147 7.72 -6.29 -11.28
CA GLN A 147 8.46 -7.45 -11.78
C GLN A 147 7.87 -8.77 -11.27
N LEU A 148 7.61 -8.86 -9.97
CA LEU A 148 7.04 -10.05 -9.35
C LEU A 148 5.69 -10.42 -10.00
N MET A 149 4.86 -9.42 -10.28
CA MET A 149 3.53 -9.59 -10.87
C MET A 149 3.60 -9.85 -12.38
N ALA A 150 4.49 -9.16 -13.10
CA ALA A 150 4.70 -9.36 -14.54
C ALA A 150 5.23 -10.79 -14.83
N ASP A 151 6.13 -11.28 -13.98
CA ASP A 151 6.62 -12.65 -14.07
C ASP A 151 5.50 -13.69 -13.93
N ALA A 152 4.55 -13.47 -13.03
CA ALA A 152 3.39 -14.36 -12.87
C ALA A 152 2.50 -14.37 -14.11
N ILE A 153 2.24 -13.20 -14.71
CA ILE A 153 1.45 -13.11 -15.95
C ILE A 153 2.15 -13.82 -17.10
N ALA A 154 3.42 -13.49 -17.33
CA ALA A 154 4.18 -14.06 -18.44
C ALA A 154 4.36 -15.57 -18.30
N GLU A 155 4.58 -16.07 -17.08
CA GLU A 155 4.63 -17.49 -16.78
C GLU A 155 3.29 -18.18 -17.04
N HIS A 156 2.18 -17.61 -16.59
CA HIS A 156 0.85 -18.15 -16.84
C HIS A 156 0.50 -18.15 -18.33
N MET A 157 0.81 -17.09 -19.08
CA MET A 157 0.64 -17.03 -20.53
C MET A 157 1.44 -18.13 -21.23
N ALA A 158 2.72 -18.30 -20.87
CA ALA A 158 3.59 -19.33 -21.46
C ALA A 158 3.08 -20.75 -21.20
N ARG A 159 2.63 -21.06 -19.97
CA ARG A 159 2.02 -22.37 -19.64
C ARG A 159 0.75 -22.66 -20.45
N ARG A 160 -0.01 -21.63 -20.80
CA ARG A 160 -1.19 -21.75 -21.67
C ARG A 160 -0.86 -21.84 -23.15
N GLY A 161 0.41 -21.84 -23.53
CA GLY A 161 0.84 -21.93 -24.92
C GLY A 161 0.65 -20.64 -25.73
N LEU A 162 0.34 -19.50 -25.10
CA LEU A 162 0.23 -18.21 -25.77
C LEU A 162 1.62 -17.76 -26.26
N ARG A 163 1.68 -17.02 -27.37
CA ARG A 163 2.93 -16.60 -28.02
C ARG A 163 3.02 -15.12 -28.25
N THR A 164 1.90 -14.46 -28.53
CA THR A 164 1.85 -13.05 -28.90
C THR A 164 0.97 -12.28 -27.94
N VAL A 165 1.41 -11.06 -27.57
CA VAL A 165 0.72 -10.22 -26.59
C VAL A 165 0.60 -8.79 -27.12
N GLY A 166 -0.62 -8.24 -27.06
CA GLY A 166 -0.87 -6.82 -27.19
C GLY A 166 -0.84 -6.16 -25.82
N LEU A 167 -0.24 -4.98 -25.71
CA LEU A 167 -0.26 -4.18 -24.50
C LEU A 167 -1.13 -2.94 -24.70
N ILE A 168 -1.96 -2.63 -23.71
CA ILE A 168 -2.66 -1.34 -23.63
C ILE A 168 -2.60 -0.88 -22.18
N GLY A 169 -2.07 0.33 -21.92
CA GLY A 169 -1.85 0.76 -20.54
C GLY A 169 -1.92 2.26 -20.35
N PHE A 170 -1.88 2.70 -19.11
CA PHE A 170 -1.88 4.12 -18.78
C PHE A 170 -0.68 4.86 -19.39
N ALA A 171 -0.92 6.10 -19.86
CA ALA A 171 0.11 7.03 -20.33
C ALA A 171 0.74 7.79 -19.14
N ASP A 172 1.13 7.06 -18.09
CA ASP A 172 1.75 7.62 -16.89
C ASP A 172 2.86 6.69 -16.37
N ALA A 173 3.51 7.08 -15.26
CA ALA A 173 4.62 6.31 -14.69
C ALA A 173 4.24 4.86 -14.30
N TYR A 174 2.98 4.58 -13.96
CA TYR A 174 2.51 3.22 -13.71
C TYR A 174 2.49 2.39 -14.99
N GLY A 175 1.84 2.89 -16.04
CA GLY A 175 1.79 2.19 -17.32
C GLY A 175 3.18 1.98 -17.92
N GLU A 176 4.04 3.01 -17.91
CA GLU A 176 5.41 2.89 -18.42
C GLU A 176 6.25 1.88 -17.65
N SER A 177 6.08 1.79 -16.32
CA SER A 177 6.70 0.72 -15.51
C SER A 177 6.28 -0.66 -16.01
N TRP A 178 4.97 -0.84 -16.27
CA TRP A 178 4.42 -2.11 -16.77
C TRP A 178 4.90 -2.44 -18.19
N PHE A 179 4.93 -1.47 -19.11
CA PHE A 179 5.45 -1.70 -20.46
C PHE A 179 6.89 -2.22 -20.43
N LYS A 180 7.75 -1.58 -19.64
CA LYS A 180 9.14 -2.01 -19.44
C LYS A 180 9.23 -3.40 -18.81
N THR A 181 8.59 -3.55 -17.65
CA THR A 181 8.75 -4.74 -16.80
C THR A 181 8.12 -5.97 -17.45
N PHE A 182 6.91 -5.84 -18.01
CA PHE A 182 6.30 -6.96 -18.73
C PHE A 182 7.03 -7.30 -20.01
N GLY A 183 7.57 -6.30 -20.73
CA GLY A 183 8.41 -6.56 -21.90
C GLY A 183 9.62 -7.45 -21.57
N GLN A 184 10.27 -7.22 -20.44
CA GLN A 184 11.38 -8.04 -19.95
C GLN A 184 10.89 -9.47 -19.55
N ALA A 185 9.80 -9.57 -18.80
CA ALA A 185 9.23 -10.85 -18.39
C ALA A 185 8.75 -11.69 -19.59
N ALA A 186 8.15 -11.05 -20.59
CA ALA A 186 7.71 -11.66 -21.84
C ALA A 186 8.90 -12.21 -22.63
N ALA A 187 9.94 -11.40 -22.84
CA ALA A 187 11.14 -11.83 -23.57
C ALA A 187 11.82 -13.03 -22.90
N ALA A 188 11.92 -13.04 -21.57
CA ALA A 188 12.49 -14.16 -20.82
C ALA A 188 11.71 -15.49 -21.01
N ARG A 189 10.44 -15.41 -21.42
CA ARG A 189 9.55 -16.56 -21.65
C ARG A 189 9.18 -16.77 -23.13
N LYS A 190 9.91 -16.11 -24.04
CA LYS A 190 9.71 -16.20 -25.49
C LYS A 190 8.30 -15.78 -25.94
N LEU A 191 7.66 -14.88 -25.20
CA LEU A 191 6.45 -14.18 -25.61
C LEU A 191 6.83 -12.96 -26.42
N GLN A 192 6.11 -12.69 -27.53
CA GLN A 192 6.34 -11.55 -28.38
C GLN A 192 5.30 -10.46 -28.11
N VAL A 193 5.73 -9.25 -27.70
CA VAL A 193 4.87 -8.09 -27.66
C VAL A 193 4.72 -7.52 -29.08
N VAL A 194 3.51 -7.66 -29.64
CA VAL A 194 3.24 -7.34 -31.07
C VAL A 194 2.57 -5.98 -31.26
N ALA A 195 2.05 -5.38 -30.21
CA ALA A 195 1.48 -4.03 -30.22
C ALA A 195 1.54 -3.42 -28.82
N SER A 196 1.67 -2.09 -28.74
CA SER A 196 1.69 -1.34 -27.47
C SER A 196 1.01 0.01 -27.65
N GLU A 197 -0.09 0.23 -26.92
CA GLU A 197 -0.88 1.47 -26.99
C GLU A 197 -1.09 2.06 -25.58
N ARG A 198 -1.27 3.37 -25.54
CA ARG A 198 -1.40 4.13 -24.29
C ARG A 198 -2.72 4.89 -24.25
N TYR A 199 -3.25 5.07 -23.03
CA TYR A 199 -4.42 5.90 -22.76
C TYR A 199 -4.30 6.63 -21.41
N ALA A 200 -5.00 7.76 -21.28
CA ALA A 200 -5.02 8.49 -20.02
C ALA A 200 -6.06 7.90 -19.06
N ARG A 201 -5.83 8.03 -17.74
CA ARG A 201 -6.81 7.59 -16.71
C ARG A 201 -8.18 8.27 -16.86
N SER A 202 -8.21 9.46 -17.44
CA SER A 202 -9.40 10.27 -17.67
C SER A 202 -10.05 10.05 -19.03
N ASP A 203 -9.48 9.20 -19.89
CA ASP A 203 -10.06 8.93 -21.20
C ASP A 203 -11.43 8.26 -21.08
N THR A 204 -12.37 8.70 -21.91
CA THR A 204 -13.72 8.14 -22.01
C THR A 204 -13.88 7.24 -23.23
N SER A 205 -12.87 7.17 -24.11
CA SER A 205 -12.80 6.29 -25.29
C SER A 205 -11.38 5.85 -25.56
N VAL A 206 -11.20 4.57 -25.84
CA VAL A 206 -9.93 3.94 -26.25
C VAL A 206 -10.08 3.13 -27.53
N THR A 207 -11.10 3.45 -28.33
CA THR A 207 -11.43 2.70 -29.56
C THR A 207 -10.24 2.63 -30.52
N GLY A 208 -9.55 3.75 -30.76
CA GLY A 208 -8.39 3.79 -31.65
C GLY A 208 -7.25 2.88 -31.18
N GLN A 209 -6.92 2.92 -29.91
CA GLN A 209 -5.89 2.09 -29.28
C GLN A 209 -6.26 0.60 -29.39
N VAL A 210 -7.50 0.25 -29.05
CA VAL A 210 -7.99 -1.13 -29.10
C VAL A 210 -7.94 -1.67 -30.54
N LEU A 211 -8.37 -0.90 -31.52
CA LEU A 211 -8.33 -1.33 -32.93
C LEU A 211 -6.89 -1.60 -33.42
N LYS A 212 -5.93 -0.77 -33.03
CA LYS A 212 -4.50 -0.98 -33.37
C LYS A 212 -3.96 -2.26 -32.71
N VAL A 213 -4.28 -2.50 -31.44
CA VAL A 213 -3.89 -3.74 -30.74
C VAL A 213 -4.52 -4.94 -31.43
N MET A 214 -5.80 -4.91 -31.73
CA MET A 214 -6.51 -6.02 -32.40
C MET A 214 -6.00 -6.28 -33.83
N ALA A 215 -5.57 -5.25 -34.57
CA ALA A 215 -5.00 -5.41 -35.91
C ALA A 215 -3.72 -6.27 -35.92
N ALA A 216 -2.96 -6.28 -34.83
CA ALA A 216 -1.79 -7.14 -34.65
C ALA A 216 -2.16 -8.60 -34.33
N ARG A 217 -3.42 -8.92 -34.14
CA ARG A 217 -3.97 -10.26 -33.86
C ARG A 217 -3.23 -11.02 -32.76
N PRO A 218 -3.05 -10.42 -31.55
CA PRO A 218 -2.37 -11.07 -30.45
C PRO A 218 -3.20 -12.23 -29.86
N ASP A 219 -2.52 -13.29 -29.36
CA ASP A 219 -3.17 -14.37 -28.59
C ASP A 219 -3.77 -13.88 -27.29
N ALA A 220 -3.13 -12.90 -26.68
CA ALA A 220 -3.58 -12.26 -25.45
C ALA A 220 -3.42 -10.74 -25.49
N VAL A 221 -4.24 -10.02 -24.71
CA VAL A 221 -4.04 -8.60 -24.42
C VAL A 221 -3.82 -8.45 -22.92
N LEU A 222 -2.73 -7.76 -22.54
CA LEU A 222 -2.50 -7.27 -21.18
C LEU A 222 -2.92 -5.81 -21.08
N ILE A 223 -3.81 -5.53 -20.13
CA ILE A 223 -4.24 -4.16 -19.80
C ILE A 223 -3.47 -3.69 -18.58
N ALA A 224 -2.54 -2.76 -18.77
CA ALA A 224 -1.72 -2.17 -17.73
C ALA A 224 -2.39 -0.92 -17.15
N GLY A 225 -3.53 -1.14 -16.49
CA GLY A 225 -4.34 -0.13 -15.83
C GLY A 225 -4.53 -0.43 -14.35
N ALA A 226 -5.18 0.49 -13.63
CA ALA A 226 -5.51 0.35 -12.23
C ALA A 226 -6.88 0.98 -11.92
N GLY A 227 -7.61 0.39 -10.97
CA GLY A 227 -8.94 0.82 -10.58
C GLY A 227 -9.97 0.70 -11.70
N THR A 228 -11.07 1.42 -11.56
CA THR A 228 -12.19 1.37 -12.51
C THR A 228 -11.85 1.86 -13.92
N PRO A 229 -10.92 2.81 -14.16
CA PRO A 229 -10.54 3.18 -15.54
C PRO A 229 -9.95 2.04 -16.38
N ALA A 230 -9.42 0.98 -15.74
CA ALA A 230 -8.91 -0.18 -16.47
C ALA A 230 -10.01 -1.08 -17.09
N ALA A 231 -11.28 -0.86 -16.73
CA ALA A 231 -12.41 -1.53 -17.35
C ALA A 231 -12.69 -1.02 -18.77
N LEU A 232 -12.35 0.23 -19.08
CA LEU A 232 -12.63 0.83 -20.39
C LEU A 232 -11.98 0.09 -21.57
N PRO A 233 -10.66 -0.23 -21.56
CA PRO A 233 -10.06 -1.04 -22.62
C PRO A 233 -10.66 -2.45 -22.70
N GLN A 234 -10.97 -3.05 -21.55
CA GLN A 234 -11.57 -4.39 -21.49
C GLN A 234 -12.93 -4.44 -22.18
N SER A 235 -13.85 -3.56 -21.80
CA SER A 235 -15.18 -3.51 -22.42
C SER A 235 -15.10 -3.11 -23.89
N THR A 236 -14.14 -2.25 -24.28
CA THR A 236 -13.92 -1.92 -25.68
C THR A 236 -13.43 -3.13 -26.47
N LEU A 237 -12.48 -3.93 -25.96
CA LEU A 237 -12.03 -5.18 -26.60
C LEU A 237 -13.21 -6.15 -26.82
N LYS A 238 -14.01 -6.37 -25.79
CA LYS A 238 -15.18 -7.27 -25.85
C LYS A 238 -16.22 -6.78 -26.87
N SER A 239 -16.57 -5.49 -26.82
CA SER A 239 -17.55 -4.89 -27.75
C SER A 239 -17.08 -4.92 -29.22
N ARG A 240 -15.76 -4.90 -29.46
CA ARG A 240 -15.17 -5.05 -30.80
C ARG A 240 -14.92 -6.49 -31.21
N GLY A 241 -15.38 -7.46 -30.41
CA GLY A 241 -15.33 -8.87 -30.76
C GLY A 241 -13.98 -9.54 -30.54
N TYR A 242 -13.09 -8.98 -29.71
CA TYR A 242 -11.85 -9.66 -29.34
C TYR A 242 -12.14 -10.98 -28.61
N ARG A 243 -11.54 -12.08 -29.06
CA ARG A 243 -11.78 -13.43 -28.54
C ARG A 243 -10.53 -14.06 -27.90
N GLY A 244 -9.37 -13.41 -27.98
CA GLY A 244 -8.16 -13.84 -27.30
C GLY A 244 -8.25 -13.70 -25.78
N ALA A 245 -7.25 -14.21 -25.08
CA ALA A 245 -7.19 -14.10 -23.63
C ALA A 245 -6.96 -12.64 -23.20
N ILE A 246 -7.65 -12.21 -22.13
CA ILE A 246 -7.43 -10.89 -21.55
C ILE A 246 -6.79 -11.06 -20.18
N TYR A 247 -5.75 -10.27 -19.93
CA TYR A 247 -5.05 -10.17 -18.66
C TYR A 247 -5.12 -8.74 -18.16
N GLN A 248 -5.23 -8.61 -16.86
CA GLN A 248 -5.13 -7.34 -16.15
C GLN A 248 -3.92 -7.38 -15.22
N THR A 249 -3.47 -6.22 -14.76
CA THR A 249 -2.50 -6.13 -13.68
C THR A 249 -3.20 -6.30 -12.33
N HIS A 250 -2.43 -6.48 -11.25
CA HIS A 250 -2.97 -6.46 -9.88
C HIS A 250 -3.62 -5.10 -9.51
N GLY A 251 -3.42 -4.08 -10.33
CA GLY A 251 -4.04 -2.75 -10.17
C GLY A 251 -5.57 -2.75 -10.26
N VAL A 252 -6.23 -3.85 -10.65
CA VAL A 252 -7.69 -3.95 -10.71
C VAL A 252 -8.28 -4.87 -9.63
N ALA A 253 -7.48 -5.35 -8.69
CA ALA A 253 -7.88 -6.34 -7.71
C ALA A 253 -8.81 -5.78 -6.62
N ASN A 254 -10.00 -5.28 -7.01
CA ASN A 254 -11.07 -4.82 -6.14
C ASN A 254 -12.46 -5.04 -6.76
N ASN A 255 -13.49 -5.00 -5.93
CA ASN A 255 -14.86 -5.26 -6.34
C ASN A 255 -15.49 -4.11 -7.15
N ASP A 256 -14.96 -2.88 -7.04
CA ASP A 256 -15.40 -1.77 -7.90
C ASP A 256 -15.06 -2.01 -9.36
N PHE A 257 -13.89 -2.62 -9.63
CA PHE A 257 -13.55 -3.04 -10.99
C PHE A 257 -14.54 -4.09 -11.50
N LEU A 258 -14.86 -5.11 -10.73
CA LEU A 258 -15.86 -6.13 -11.10
C LEU A 258 -17.23 -5.49 -11.40
N ARG A 259 -17.67 -4.56 -10.56
CA ARG A 259 -18.94 -3.86 -10.73
C ARG A 259 -19.00 -3.04 -12.01
N VAL A 260 -17.91 -2.33 -12.35
CA VAL A 260 -17.86 -1.45 -13.55
C VAL A 260 -17.67 -2.28 -14.82
N CYS A 261 -16.83 -3.28 -14.78
CA CYS A 261 -16.53 -4.13 -15.92
C CYS A 261 -17.68 -5.14 -16.24
N GLY A 262 -18.39 -5.60 -15.20
CA GLY A 262 -19.53 -6.50 -15.35
C GLY A 262 -19.19 -7.80 -16.07
N ALA A 263 -20.03 -8.22 -17.00
CA ALA A 263 -19.87 -9.44 -17.77
C ALA A 263 -18.63 -9.41 -18.69
N ASP A 264 -18.14 -8.22 -19.06
CA ASP A 264 -16.96 -8.09 -19.94
C ASP A 264 -15.67 -8.60 -19.29
N CYS A 265 -15.66 -8.73 -17.95
CA CYS A 265 -14.50 -9.26 -17.21
C CYS A 265 -14.43 -10.79 -17.16
N GLU A 266 -15.49 -11.50 -17.53
CA GLU A 266 -15.54 -12.94 -17.40
C GLU A 266 -14.38 -13.62 -18.14
N GLY A 267 -13.69 -14.56 -17.47
CA GLY A 267 -12.52 -15.26 -17.99
C GLY A 267 -11.23 -14.43 -18.02
N THR A 268 -11.20 -13.27 -17.35
CA THR A 268 -9.99 -12.44 -17.26
C THR A 268 -9.05 -12.95 -16.17
N TYR A 269 -7.76 -13.00 -16.47
CA TYR A 269 -6.70 -13.40 -15.54
C TYR A 269 -5.93 -12.22 -15.02
N LEU A 270 -5.50 -12.29 -13.75
CA LEU A 270 -4.58 -11.31 -13.17
C LEU A 270 -3.78 -11.91 -12.01
N PRO A 271 -2.57 -11.40 -11.74
CA PRO A 271 -1.90 -11.66 -10.48
C PRO A 271 -2.55 -10.80 -9.40
N ALA A 272 -2.60 -11.30 -8.18
CA ALA A 272 -3.12 -10.54 -7.05
C ALA A 272 -2.39 -10.88 -5.76
N GLY A 273 -2.50 -10.02 -4.76
CA GLY A 273 -2.10 -10.37 -3.40
C GLY A 273 -3.02 -11.47 -2.84
N PRO A 274 -2.50 -12.38 -2.01
CA PRO A 274 -3.24 -13.51 -1.45
C PRO A 274 -4.54 -13.12 -0.75
N ILE A 275 -4.63 -11.92 -0.19
CA ILE A 275 -5.83 -11.38 0.49
C ILE A 275 -7.09 -11.50 -0.38
N LEU A 276 -6.97 -11.31 -1.71
CA LEU A 276 -8.12 -11.30 -2.62
C LEU A 276 -8.88 -12.63 -2.61
N VAL A 277 -8.19 -13.71 -2.32
CA VAL A 277 -8.70 -15.08 -2.28
C VAL A 277 -8.33 -15.80 -0.98
N GLY A 278 -8.22 -15.07 0.12
CA GLY A 278 -7.73 -15.56 1.41
C GLY A 278 -8.38 -16.87 1.88
N ALA A 279 -9.71 -17.01 1.73
CA ALA A 279 -10.44 -18.22 2.09
C ALA A 279 -10.10 -19.43 1.19
N GLN A 280 -9.63 -19.20 -0.03
CA GLN A 280 -9.29 -20.25 -1.01
C GLN A 280 -7.83 -20.71 -0.88
N LEU A 281 -7.00 -20.03 -0.07
CA LEU A 281 -5.61 -20.42 0.15
C LEU A 281 -5.52 -21.72 0.94
N PRO A 282 -4.50 -22.55 0.70
CA PRO A 282 -4.24 -23.73 1.55
C PRO A 282 -3.89 -23.30 2.97
N ASP A 283 -4.19 -24.14 3.98
CA ASP A 283 -3.93 -23.83 5.40
C ASP A 283 -2.44 -23.65 5.71
N THR A 284 -1.58 -24.24 4.90
CA THR A 284 -0.12 -24.09 5.00
C THR A 284 0.40 -22.75 4.47
N ASN A 285 -0.45 -21.93 3.85
CA ASN A 285 -0.01 -20.61 3.35
C ASN A 285 0.26 -19.66 4.53
N PRO A 286 1.49 -19.11 4.66
CA PRO A 286 1.88 -18.31 5.81
C PRO A 286 1.12 -16.98 5.94
N VAL A 287 0.45 -16.55 4.87
CA VAL A 287 -0.31 -15.29 4.81
C VAL A 287 -1.79 -15.49 5.14
N LYS A 288 -2.31 -16.73 5.05
CA LYS A 288 -3.76 -17.00 5.17
C LYS A 288 -4.38 -16.42 6.43
N ALA A 289 -3.75 -16.64 7.58
CA ALA A 289 -4.31 -16.19 8.87
C ALA A 289 -4.38 -14.67 8.96
N SER A 290 -3.32 -13.94 8.56
CA SER A 290 -3.28 -12.47 8.58
C SER A 290 -4.22 -11.86 7.54
N ALA A 291 -4.32 -12.47 6.35
CA ALA A 291 -5.25 -12.06 5.31
C ALA A 291 -6.72 -12.18 5.77
N LEU A 292 -7.10 -13.31 6.38
CA LEU A 292 -8.45 -13.50 6.91
C LEU A 292 -8.75 -12.60 8.11
N ALA A 293 -7.76 -12.32 8.97
CA ALA A 293 -7.93 -11.39 10.08
C ALA A 293 -8.26 -9.96 9.56
N TYR A 294 -7.52 -9.47 8.56
CA TYR A 294 -7.83 -8.20 7.92
C TYR A 294 -9.19 -8.23 7.24
N GLN A 295 -9.48 -9.26 6.43
CA GLN A 295 -10.78 -9.39 5.76
C GLN A 295 -11.92 -9.31 6.76
N SER A 296 -11.85 -10.07 7.85
CA SER A 296 -12.87 -10.06 8.91
C SER A 296 -13.05 -8.69 9.57
N ALA A 297 -11.94 -7.98 9.84
CA ALA A 297 -11.99 -6.64 10.42
C ALA A 297 -12.64 -5.63 9.45
N TYR A 298 -12.24 -5.68 8.17
CA TYR A 298 -12.74 -4.77 7.14
C TYR A 298 -14.22 -5.01 6.84
N GLU A 299 -14.62 -6.26 6.60
CA GLU A 299 -16.00 -6.61 6.25
C GLU A 299 -16.98 -6.39 7.41
N ARG A 300 -16.52 -6.53 8.65
CA ARG A 300 -17.33 -6.17 9.83
C ARG A 300 -17.68 -4.67 9.84
N ALA A 301 -16.78 -3.83 9.41
CA ALA A 301 -16.98 -2.38 9.40
C ALA A 301 -17.71 -1.87 8.16
N TYR A 302 -17.46 -2.49 6.99
CA TYR A 302 -17.91 -1.95 5.69
C TYR A 302 -18.79 -2.91 4.89
N GLY A 303 -19.16 -4.06 5.46
CA GLY A 303 -20.06 -5.04 4.84
C GLY A 303 -19.35 -6.22 4.19
N ALA A 304 -20.04 -7.35 4.13
CA ALA A 304 -19.53 -8.57 3.52
C ALA A 304 -19.18 -8.36 2.03
N GLY A 305 -18.04 -8.90 1.59
CA GLY A 305 -17.56 -8.79 0.22
C GLY A 305 -16.97 -7.43 -0.13
N SER A 306 -16.82 -6.50 0.84
CA SER A 306 -16.27 -5.16 0.58
C SER A 306 -14.74 -5.11 0.56
N VAL A 307 -14.05 -6.18 0.97
CA VAL A 307 -12.59 -6.21 1.08
C VAL A 307 -11.91 -5.89 -0.26
N SER A 308 -10.84 -5.12 -0.18
CA SER A 308 -10.03 -4.71 -1.32
C SER A 308 -8.55 -4.92 -1.03
N THR A 309 -7.77 -5.31 -2.05
CA THR A 309 -6.30 -5.42 -1.92
C THR A 309 -5.68 -4.08 -1.57
N PHE A 310 -6.23 -2.97 -2.07
CA PHE A 310 -5.71 -1.62 -1.76
C PHE A 310 -5.83 -1.29 -0.29
N GLY A 311 -6.98 -1.56 0.33
CA GLY A 311 -7.13 -1.44 1.78
C GLY A 311 -6.16 -2.32 2.55
N GLY A 312 -5.89 -3.53 2.04
CA GLY A 312 -4.89 -4.44 2.60
C GLY A 312 -3.46 -3.85 2.60
N HIS A 313 -3.09 -3.06 1.58
CA HIS A 313 -1.78 -2.38 1.56
C HIS A 313 -1.67 -1.32 2.66
N ALA A 314 -2.73 -0.55 2.90
CA ALA A 314 -2.77 0.40 4.01
C ALA A 314 -2.75 -0.31 5.38
N TRP A 315 -3.42 -1.45 5.50
CA TRP A 315 -3.36 -2.29 6.68
C TRP A 315 -1.93 -2.79 6.93
N ASP A 316 -1.26 -3.31 5.91
CA ASP A 316 0.13 -3.79 6.00
C ASP A 316 1.09 -2.66 6.40
N ALA A 317 0.89 -1.43 5.90
CA ALA A 317 1.66 -0.26 6.34
C ALA A 317 1.48 0.00 7.84
N GLY A 318 0.26 -0.15 8.37
CA GLY A 318 -0.03 -0.08 9.80
C GLY A 318 0.66 -1.18 10.61
N LEU A 319 0.73 -2.40 10.08
CA LEU A 319 1.46 -3.51 10.71
C LEU A 319 2.96 -3.24 10.79
N LEU A 320 3.57 -2.74 9.71
CA LEU A 320 4.98 -2.35 9.68
C LEU A 320 5.29 -1.28 10.72
N LEU A 321 4.45 -0.24 10.82
CA LEU A 321 4.61 0.81 11.83
C LEU A 321 4.42 0.28 13.25
N ARG A 322 3.46 -0.61 13.48
CA ARG A 322 3.23 -1.23 14.79
C ARG A 322 4.46 -1.98 15.30
N GLU A 323 5.18 -2.66 14.41
CA GLU A 323 6.43 -3.36 14.77
C GLU A 323 7.61 -2.40 14.96
N ALA A 324 7.70 -1.34 14.15
CA ALA A 324 8.83 -0.43 14.16
C ALA A 324 8.77 0.64 15.27
N ILE A 325 7.58 1.15 15.62
CA ILE A 325 7.40 2.21 16.62
C ILE A 325 8.03 1.85 17.98
N PRO A 326 7.80 0.65 18.57
CA PRO A 326 8.39 0.31 19.87
C PRO A 326 9.93 0.32 19.87
N LEU A 327 10.55 0.01 18.73
CA LEU A 327 12.01 0.07 18.57
C LEU A 327 12.48 1.52 18.48
N ALA A 328 11.78 2.35 17.71
CA ALA A 328 12.10 3.77 17.55
C ALA A 328 11.98 4.55 18.87
N LEU A 329 10.99 4.23 19.72
CA LEU A 329 10.78 4.83 21.03
C LEU A 329 11.95 4.64 22.02
N LYS A 330 12.82 3.65 21.78
CA LYS A 330 14.05 3.45 22.57
C LYS A 330 15.13 4.46 22.22
N ALA A 331 15.10 5.06 21.05
CA ALA A 331 16.15 5.92 20.51
C ALA A 331 15.73 7.40 20.34
N GLY A 332 14.43 7.74 20.47
CA GLY A 332 13.95 9.09 20.30
C GLY A 332 12.53 9.28 20.80
N GLN A 333 12.12 10.55 20.92
CA GLN A 333 10.76 10.92 21.27
C GLN A 333 9.96 11.31 20.00
N PRO A 334 8.68 10.91 19.89
CA PRO A 334 7.80 11.32 18.80
C PRO A 334 7.85 12.83 18.54
N GLY A 335 7.69 13.21 17.27
CA GLY A 335 7.76 14.59 16.80
C GLY A 335 9.18 15.12 16.58
N THR A 336 10.24 14.34 16.85
CA THR A 336 11.63 14.77 16.68
C THR A 336 12.31 14.15 15.45
N PRO A 337 13.32 14.82 14.85
CA PRO A 337 14.13 14.23 13.78
C PRO A 337 14.82 12.92 14.20
N ALA A 338 15.25 12.84 15.47
CA ALA A 338 15.87 11.62 16.01
C ALA A 338 14.91 10.42 15.97
N PHE A 339 13.64 10.64 16.36
CA PHE A 339 12.63 9.60 16.30
C PHE A 339 12.35 9.16 14.86
N ARG A 340 12.19 10.09 13.92
CA ARG A 340 11.98 9.76 12.50
C ARG A 340 13.12 8.94 11.91
N THR A 341 14.37 9.31 12.24
CA THR A 341 15.55 8.53 11.83
C THR A 341 15.55 7.14 12.45
N ALA A 342 15.22 7.03 13.73
CA ALA A 342 15.11 5.76 14.42
C ALA A 342 13.96 4.90 13.86
N LEU A 343 12.83 5.50 13.51
CA LEU A 343 11.68 4.81 12.92
C LEU A 343 12.02 4.25 11.53
N ARG A 344 12.74 5.02 10.70
CA ARG A 344 13.27 4.52 9.43
C ARG A 344 14.16 3.29 9.65
N GLY A 345 15.16 3.38 10.52
CA GLY A 345 16.06 2.26 10.81
C GLY A 345 15.36 1.07 11.47
N ALA A 346 14.28 1.29 12.22
CA ALA A 346 13.45 0.23 12.79
C ALA A 346 12.61 -0.48 11.71
N LEU A 347 12.10 0.25 10.71
CA LEU A 347 11.42 -0.35 9.56
C LEU A 347 12.35 -1.29 8.78
N GLU A 348 13.62 -0.91 8.56
CA GLU A 348 14.64 -1.75 7.90
C GLU A 348 14.95 -3.07 8.65
N GLN A 349 14.54 -3.19 9.90
CA GLN A 349 14.75 -4.38 10.74
C GLN A 349 13.52 -5.29 10.83
N VAL A 350 12.39 -4.93 10.21
CA VAL A 350 11.19 -5.76 10.23
C VAL A 350 11.41 -7.01 9.40
N GLN A 351 11.40 -8.16 10.05
CA GLN A 351 11.64 -9.46 9.46
C GLN A 351 10.50 -10.44 9.78
N LYS A 352 10.19 -11.31 8.82
CA LYS A 352 9.22 -12.41 8.96
C LYS A 352 7.83 -11.95 9.43
N LEU A 353 7.43 -10.71 9.07
CA LEU A 353 6.12 -10.17 9.44
C LEU A 353 5.06 -10.62 8.44
N PRO A 354 4.09 -11.47 8.86
CA PRO A 354 2.98 -11.84 8.00
C PRO A 354 2.00 -10.67 7.88
N GLY A 355 1.90 -10.09 6.69
CA GLY A 355 0.89 -9.10 6.33
C GLY A 355 -0.33 -9.73 5.64
N ALA A 356 -1.24 -8.91 5.15
CA ALA A 356 -2.38 -9.35 4.34
C ALA A 356 -1.96 -9.81 2.94
N HIS A 357 -0.82 -9.29 2.42
CA HIS A 357 -0.35 -9.56 1.07
C HIS A 357 0.86 -10.50 0.99
N GLY A 358 1.65 -10.61 2.04
CA GLY A 358 2.90 -11.37 1.99
C GLY A 358 3.58 -11.44 3.34
N VAL A 359 4.77 -11.99 3.35
CA VAL A 359 5.65 -11.98 4.52
C VAL A 359 6.75 -10.95 4.28
N PHE A 360 6.72 -9.85 5.03
CA PHE A 360 7.68 -8.76 4.89
C PHE A 360 9.02 -9.12 5.52
N ASN A 361 10.10 -8.84 4.79
CA ASN A 361 11.50 -8.97 5.22
C ASN A 361 12.25 -7.73 4.72
N LEU A 362 12.08 -6.61 5.40
CA LEU A 362 12.70 -5.35 5.01
C LEU A 362 14.19 -5.33 5.40
N THR A 363 15.01 -4.66 4.60
CA THR A 363 16.44 -4.42 4.86
C THR A 363 16.81 -3.01 4.43
N ALA A 364 18.01 -2.55 4.75
CA ALA A 364 18.51 -1.25 4.29
C ALA A 364 18.64 -1.13 2.75
N THR A 365 18.57 -2.24 2.01
CA THR A 365 18.67 -2.28 0.54
C THR A 365 17.41 -2.80 -0.14
N ASP A 366 16.45 -3.33 0.63
CA ASP A 366 15.14 -3.78 0.13
C ASP A 366 14.03 -3.22 1.01
N HIS A 367 13.42 -2.13 0.58
CA HIS A 367 12.32 -1.44 1.26
C HIS A 367 10.93 -1.92 0.80
N ASN A 368 10.84 -3.02 0.06
CA ASN A 368 9.60 -3.74 -0.22
C ASN A 368 9.52 -5.06 0.56
N GLY A 369 10.61 -5.84 0.60
CA GLY A 369 10.75 -7.05 1.42
C GLY A 369 9.78 -8.19 1.10
N LEU A 370 9.14 -8.18 -0.08
CA LEU A 370 8.17 -9.19 -0.51
C LEU A 370 8.78 -10.15 -1.54
N ASP A 371 8.41 -11.42 -1.45
CA ASP A 371 8.83 -12.48 -2.38
C ASP A 371 7.63 -13.14 -3.09
N ALA A 372 7.87 -14.27 -3.77
CA ALA A 372 6.85 -14.98 -4.54
C ALA A 372 5.63 -15.44 -3.72
N ARG A 373 5.73 -15.51 -2.39
CA ARG A 373 4.60 -15.83 -1.51
C ARG A 373 3.56 -14.71 -1.46
N ALA A 374 3.93 -13.52 -1.91
CA ALA A 374 3.05 -12.34 -1.93
C ALA A 374 2.16 -12.27 -3.19
N ARG A 375 2.15 -13.29 -4.03
CA ARG A 375 1.33 -13.32 -5.25
C ARG A 375 0.61 -14.64 -5.46
N VAL A 376 -0.57 -14.53 -6.05
CA VAL A 376 -1.34 -15.65 -6.61
C VAL A 376 -1.87 -15.24 -7.98
N MET A 377 -2.14 -16.21 -8.86
CA MET A 377 -2.92 -15.94 -10.06
C MET A 377 -4.39 -16.15 -9.75
N VAL A 378 -5.24 -15.27 -10.24
CA VAL A 378 -6.70 -15.40 -10.14
C VAL A 378 -7.36 -15.23 -11.50
N GLU A 379 -8.55 -15.82 -11.61
CA GLU A 379 -9.46 -15.68 -12.74
C GLU A 379 -10.77 -15.08 -12.27
N ILE A 380 -11.41 -14.27 -13.08
CA ILE A 380 -12.77 -13.79 -12.82
C ILE A 380 -13.76 -14.82 -13.37
N VAL A 381 -14.52 -15.46 -12.49
CA VAL A 381 -15.51 -16.50 -12.84
C VAL A 381 -16.83 -16.20 -12.13
N GLY A 382 -17.89 -16.03 -12.89
CA GLY A 382 -19.21 -15.68 -12.36
C GLY A 382 -19.20 -14.36 -11.60
N GLY A 383 -18.40 -13.38 -12.06
CA GLY A 383 -18.23 -12.09 -11.42
C GLY A 383 -17.51 -12.13 -10.06
N ARG A 384 -16.73 -13.17 -9.80
CA ARG A 384 -15.98 -13.38 -8.53
C ARG A 384 -14.52 -13.75 -8.78
N TRP A 385 -13.69 -13.48 -7.81
CA TRP A 385 -12.29 -13.86 -7.81
C TRP A 385 -12.13 -15.36 -7.50
N LYS A 386 -11.51 -16.09 -8.39
CA LYS A 386 -11.22 -17.53 -8.23
C LYS A 386 -9.72 -17.75 -8.30
N LEU A 387 -9.17 -18.45 -7.30
CA LEU A 387 -7.77 -18.86 -7.30
C LEU A 387 -7.50 -19.82 -8.46
N VAL A 388 -6.52 -19.49 -9.30
CA VAL A 388 -6.02 -20.41 -10.33
C VAL A 388 -5.14 -21.44 -9.65
N GLN A 389 -5.52 -22.71 -9.76
CA GLN A 389 -4.69 -23.82 -9.30
C GLN A 389 -3.55 -24.05 -10.31
N ASN A 390 -2.32 -24.23 -9.80
CA ASN A 390 -1.12 -24.48 -10.60
C ASN A 390 -1.10 -25.89 -11.15
#